data_e7745c937f2907062b7cddad30c322bb
#
_entry.id   e7745c937f2907062b7cddad30c322bb
#
_cell.length_a   1.000
_cell.length_b   1.000
_cell.length_c   1.000
_cell.angle_alpha   90.00
_cell.angle_beta   90.00
_cell.angle_gamma   90.00
#
_symmetry.space_group_name_H-M   'P 1'
#
loop_
_entity.id
_entity.type
_entity.pdbx_description
1 polymer ?
#
loop_
_entity_poly.entity_id
_entity_poly.type
_entity_poly.pdbx_seq_one_letter_code
_entity_poly.pdbx_strand_id
1 'polypeptide(L)' 'MRKTTRKLADYTLIVERDPESGWLVGEVVELPGCYTQAPDLPTLEKNIHEAISVYLATKRSSADAPEFVGTWKIRVPA' A
#
# COMPACT_ATOMS: atom_id res chain seq x y z
N MET A 1 -18.52 20.04 -23.52
CA MET A 1 -18.29 18.97 -22.80
C MET A 1 -17.47 19.25 -21.60
N ARG A 2 -17.71 18.60 -20.61
CA ARG A 2 -17.01 18.87 -19.53
C ARG A 2 -16.06 17.81 -19.27
N LYS A 3 -15.01 18.11 -18.76
CA LYS A 3 -14.06 17.19 -18.51
C LYS A 3 -14.00 16.89 -17.07
N THR A 4 -13.93 15.66 -16.75
CA THR A 4 -13.82 15.24 -15.37
C THR A 4 -12.40 15.36 -14.92
N THR A 5 -12.20 16.07 -13.85
CA THR A 5 -10.89 16.19 -13.28
C THR A 5 -10.77 15.20 -12.17
N ARG A 6 -9.85 14.25 -12.33
CA ARG A 6 -9.68 13.24 -11.34
C ARG A 6 -8.39 13.49 -10.63
N LYS A 7 -8.44 13.55 -9.33
CA LYS A 7 -7.25 13.69 -8.57
C LYS A 7 -6.53 12.39 -8.52
N LEU A 8 -5.26 12.39 -8.85
CA LEU A 8 -4.42 11.22 -8.75
C LEU A 8 -3.65 11.30 -7.45
N ALA A 9 -3.55 10.17 -6.79
CA ALA A 9 -2.79 10.07 -5.56
C ALA A 9 -1.69 9.06 -5.75
N ASP A 10 -0.54 9.35 -5.18
CA ASP A 10 0.59 8.45 -5.24
C ASP A 10 0.72 7.71 -3.93
N TYR A 11 0.97 6.42 -4.03
CA TYR A 11 1.18 5.60 -2.86
C TYR A 11 2.53 4.91 -2.96
N THR A 12 3.13 4.68 -1.83
CA THR A 12 4.43 4.04 -1.77
C THR A 12 4.24 2.59 -1.39
N LEU A 13 4.79 1.72 -2.21
CA LEU A 13 4.68 0.29 -1.98
C LEU A 13 6.02 -0.24 -1.51
N ILE A 14 6.02 -0.87 -0.34
CA ILE A 14 7.20 -1.56 0.15
C ILE A 14 7.03 -3.03 -0.22
N VAL A 15 8.02 -3.57 -0.92
CA VAL A 15 7.93 -4.94 -1.40
C VAL A 15 9.01 -5.78 -0.75
N GLU A 16 8.61 -6.91 -0.19
CA GLU A 16 9.51 -7.84 0.42
C GLU A 16 9.21 -9.23 -0.11
N ARG A 17 10.21 -10.09 -0.09
CA ARG A 17 10.02 -11.45 -0.53
C ARG A 17 9.92 -12.36 0.69
N ASP A 18 8.87 -13.15 0.72
CA ASP A 18 8.70 -14.13 1.78
C ASP A 18 9.69 -15.25 1.55
N PRO A 19 10.57 -15.53 2.52
CA PRO A 19 11.60 -16.52 2.31
C PRO A 19 11.08 -17.94 2.16
N GLU A 20 9.92 -18.23 2.71
CA GLU A 20 9.37 -19.57 2.63
C GLU A 20 8.69 -19.85 1.30
N SER A 21 7.83 -18.95 0.89
CA SER A 21 7.07 -19.17 -0.33
C SER A 21 7.75 -18.60 -1.56
N GLY A 22 8.62 -17.61 -1.38
CA GLY A 22 9.22 -16.92 -2.51
C GLY A 22 8.30 -15.86 -3.10
N TRP A 23 7.11 -15.72 -2.56
CA TRP A 23 6.18 -14.73 -3.05
C TRP A 23 6.57 -13.36 -2.58
N LEU A 24 6.11 -12.36 -3.31
CA LEU A 24 6.32 -10.97 -2.94
C LEU A 24 5.16 -10.48 -2.12
N VAL A 25 5.47 -9.73 -1.07
CA VAL A 25 4.46 -9.11 -0.24
C VAL A 25 4.63 -7.61 -0.38
N GLY A 26 3.55 -6.93 -0.70
CA GLY A 26 3.60 -5.49 -0.84
C GLY A 26 2.69 -4.82 0.17
N GLU A 27 3.20 -3.79 0.81
CA GLU A 27 2.42 -3.04 1.77
C GLU A 27 2.45 -1.57 1.41
N VAL A 28 1.30 -0.93 1.47
CA VAL A 28 1.20 0.49 1.14
C VAL A 28 1.51 1.30 2.38
N VAL A 29 2.55 2.11 2.28
CA VAL A 29 3.04 2.87 3.43
C VAL A 29 1.97 3.82 3.97
N GLU A 30 1.30 4.49 3.07
CA GLU A 30 0.32 5.51 3.45
C GLU A 30 -1.01 4.94 3.94
N LEU A 31 -1.23 3.67 3.72
CA LEU A 31 -2.50 3.04 4.09
C LEU A 31 -2.21 1.84 5.00
N PRO A 32 -2.09 2.06 6.29
CA PRO A 32 -1.73 0.98 7.21
C PRO A 32 -2.72 -0.18 7.12
N GLY A 33 -2.19 -1.37 7.00
CA GLY A 33 -3.02 -2.56 6.88
C GLY A 33 -3.39 -2.90 5.46
N CYS A 34 -3.00 -2.08 4.49
CA CYS A 34 -3.30 -2.37 3.09
C CYS A 34 -2.11 -3.07 2.47
N TYR A 35 -2.25 -4.38 2.24
CA TYR A 35 -1.16 -5.15 1.67
C TYR A 35 -1.73 -6.30 0.86
N THR A 36 -0.88 -6.87 0.04
CA THR A 36 -1.25 -8.01 -0.76
C THR A 36 0.00 -8.79 -1.09
N GLN A 37 -0.16 -9.92 -1.73
CA GLN A 37 0.98 -10.73 -2.10
C GLN A 37 0.74 -11.36 -3.45
N ALA A 38 1.81 -11.71 -4.13
CA ALA A 38 1.73 -12.27 -5.46
C ALA A 38 3.05 -12.95 -5.79
N PRO A 39 3.05 -13.88 -6.75
CA PRO A 39 4.27 -14.58 -7.10
C PRO A 39 5.28 -13.72 -7.87
N ASP A 40 4.82 -12.65 -8.50
CA ASP A 40 5.71 -11.80 -9.27
C ASP A 40 5.26 -10.35 -9.16
N LEU A 41 6.13 -9.47 -9.61
CA LEU A 41 5.89 -8.05 -9.48
C LEU A 41 4.70 -7.53 -10.28
N PRO A 42 4.53 -7.90 -11.54
CA PRO A 42 3.38 -7.41 -12.29
C PRO A 42 2.05 -7.82 -11.66
N THR A 43 1.97 -9.04 -11.14
CA THR A 43 0.77 -9.50 -10.49
C THR A 43 0.56 -8.75 -9.18
N LEU A 44 1.65 -8.50 -8.46
CA LEU A 44 1.56 -7.74 -7.22
C LEU A 44 1.03 -6.35 -7.49
N GLU A 45 1.54 -5.71 -8.52
CA GLU A 45 1.11 -4.37 -8.87
C GLU A 45 -0.38 -4.33 -9.20
N LYS A 46 -0.83 -5.30 -9.95
CA LYS A 46 -2.23 -5.38 -10.29
C LYS A 46 -3.07 -5.59 -9.05
N ASN A 47 -2.64 -6.49 -8.18
CA ASN A 47 -3.39 -6.81 -6.98
C ASN A 47 -3.43 -5.66 -5.99
N ILE A 48 -2.35 -4.86 -5.94
CA ILE A 48 -2.33 -3.76 -4.99
C ILE A 48 -3.29 -2.65 -5.41
N HIS A 49 -3.49 -2.45 -6.70
CA HIS A 49 -4.47 -1.47 -7.16
C HIS A 49 -5.85 -1.85 -6.62
N GLU A 50 -6.16 -3.13 -6.68
CA GLU A 50 -7.44 -3.61 -6.19
C GLU A 50 -7.54 -3.47 -4.69
N ALA A 51 -6.47 -3.82 -3.99
CA ALA A 51 -6.44 -3.72 -2.54
C ALA A 51 -6.63 -2.28 -2.08
N ILE A 52 -6.01 -1.35 -2.76
CA ILE A 52 -6.15 0.06 -2.43
C ILE A 52 -7.60 0.50 -2.65
N SER A 53 -8.19 0.08 -3.75
CA SER A 53 -9.58 0.44 -4.03
C SER A 53 -10.51 -0.05 -2.94
N VAL A 54 -10.32 -1.29 -2.51
CA VAL A 54 -11.16 -1.84 -1.46
C VAL A 54 -10.92 -1.12 -0.15
N TYR A 55 -9.66 -0.86 0.16
CA TYR A 55 -9.29 -0.18 1.39
C TYR A 55 -9.98 1.19 1.46
N LEU A 56 -9.87 1.96 0.39
CA LEU A 56 -10.43 3.30 0.38
C LEU A 56 -11.95 3.26 0.41
N ALA A 57 -12.55 2.24 -0.18
CA ALA A 57 -13.99 2.13 -0.18
C ALA A 57 -14.54 1.83 1.21
N THR A 58 -13.76 1.12 2.02
CA THR A 58 -14.22 0.75 3.36
C THR A 58 -13.87 1.79 4.42
N LYS A 59 -12.96 2.71 4.11
CA LYS A 59 -12.58 3.75 5.05
C LYS A 59 -13.33 5.01 4.73
N ARG A 60 -14.54 5.09 5.26
CA ARG A 60 -15.35 6.22 4.93
C ARG A 60 -14.90 7.48 5.56
N SER A 61 -14.43 7.42 6.76
CA SER A 61 -14.04 8.62 7.47
C SER A 61 -12.57 8.51 7.80
N SER A 62 -11.84 9.55 7.54
CA SER A 62 -10.43 9.56 7.88
C SER A 62 -10.17 10.14 9.25
N ALA A 63 -11.23 10.52 9.96
CA ALA A 63 -11.05 11.16 11.26
C ALA A 63 -10.36 10.25 12.25
N ASP A 64 -10.68 8.96 12.18
CA ASP A 64 -10.10 8.01 13.11
C ASP A 64 -8.95 7.20 12.52
N ALA A 65 -8.59 7.49 11.29
CA ALA A 65 -7.54 6.73 10.64
C ALA A 65 -6.18 7.25 11.07
N PRO A 66 -5.21 6.36 11.22
CA PRO A 66 -3.84 6.81 11.52
C PRO A 66 -3.32 7.64 10.37
N GLU A 67 -2.54 8.62 10.72
CA GLU A 67 -1.96 9.49 9.73
C GLU A 67 -0.51 9.13 9.53
N PHE A 68 -0.10 8.95 8.29
CA PHE A 68 1.29 8.64 8.01
C PHE A 68 2.12 9.90 8.27
N VAL A 69 3.15 9.75 9.10
CA VAL A 69 4.00 10.87 9.43
C VAL A 69 5.34 10.76 8.73
N GLY A 70 5.91 9.56 8.71
CA GLY A 70 7.20 9.41 8.07
C GLY A 70 7.86 8.12 8.51
N THR A 71 9.09 7.94 8.07
CA THR A 71 9.86 6.76 8.44
C THR A 71 11.16 7.22 9.06
N TRP A 72 11.64 6.45 10.01
CA TRP A 72 12.89 6.75 10.68
C TRP A 72 13.72 5.49 10.77
N LYS A 73 15.02 5.68 10.76
CA LYS A 73 15.93 4.57 11.01
C LYS A 73 16.40 4.67 12.42
N ILE A 74 16.27 3.56 13.14
CA ILE A 74 16.70 3.51 14.53
C ILE A 74 17.89 2.56 14.62
N ARG A 75 18.97 3.03 15.16
CA ARG A 75 20.15 2.20 15.29
C ARG A 75 20.21 1.63 16.69
N VAL A 76 20.30 0.32 16.74
CA VAL A 76 20.39 -0.36 18.02
C VAL A 76 21.57 -1.31 17.96
N PRO A 77 22.16 -1.65 19.09
CA PRO A 77 23.25 -2.62 19.12
C PRO A 77 22.72 -3.98 18.68
N ALA A 78 23.50 -4.66 17.86
CA ALA A 78 23.06 -5.95 17.35
C ALA A 78 23.35 -7.06 18.34
#